data_3e0f2f2995687f0557618bc30f1022ed
#
_entry.id   3e0f2f2995687f0557618bc30f1022ed
#
_cell.length_a   1.000
_cell.length_b   1.000
_cell.length_c   1.000
_cell.angle_alpha   90.00
_cell.angle_beta   90.00
_cell.angle_gamma   90.00
#
_symmetry.space_group_name_H-M   'P 1'
#
loop_
_entity.id
_entity.type
_entity.pdbx_description
1 polymer ?
#
loop_
_entity_poly.entity_id
_entity_poly.type
_entity_poly.pdbx_seq_one_letter_code
_entity_poly.pdbx_strand_id
1 'polypeptide(L)'
;MQNNQNKLIFKKYLYELLENGFSKEDIEIGKKVLSSKRITMASYTRNFEIDFAKKIGVKYALMVNSGSSANLLATFAAGNPLRKKRFKRGDEILVPALCWSTSIWPLVQFGLKPKFVDIDINTLNINIDDLKKKYLLKLKEFF
;
A
#
# COMPACT_ATOMS: atom_id res chain seq x y z
N MET A 1 35.09 -28.03 -25.38
CA MET A 1 34.66 -27.26 -24.21
C MET A 1 33.19 -26.96 -24.35
N GLN A 2 32.33 -27.77 -23.67
CA GLN A 2 30.88 -27.65 -23.76
C GLN A 2 30.43 -26.54 -22.84
N ASN A 3 29.77 -25.54 -23.43
CA ASN A 3 29.16 -24.43 -22.75
C ASN A 3 27.89 -24.91 -22.04
N ASN A 4 28.00 -25.26 -20.76
CA ASN A 4 26.87 -25.61 -19.91
C ASN A 4 26.19 -24.29 -19.49
N GLN A 5 25.36 -23.74 -20.36
CA GLN A 5 24.42 -22.69 -19.98
C GLN A 5 23.38 -23.35 -19.05
N ASN A 6 23.51 -23.09 -17.76
CA ASN A 6 22.47 -23.37 -16.77
C ASN A 6 21.19 -22.63 -17.19
N LYS A 7 20.34 -23.31 -17.96
CA LYS A 7 18.96 -22.88 -18.15
C LYS A 7 18.31 -22.93 -16.76
N LEU A 8 18.14 -21.80 -16.13
CA LEU A 8 17.22 -21.63 -15.01
C LEU A 8 15.84 -22.11 -15.51
N ILE A 9 15.45 -23.31 -15.10
CA ILE A 9 14.12 -23.84 -15.38
C ILE A 9 13.18 -23.08 -14.44
N PHE A 10 12.63 -21.98 -14.92
CA PHE A 10 11.56 -21.29 -14.21
C PHE A 10 10.35 -22.25 -14.17
N LYS A 11 10.02 -22.70 -12.96
CA LYS A 11 8.83 -23.50 -12.73
C LYS A 11 7.63 -22.65 -13.16
N LYS A 12 6.91 -23.08 -14.21
CA LYS A 12 5.71 -22.38 -14.64
C LYS A 12 4.67 -22.49 -13.51
N TYR A 13 4.35 -21.40 -12.89
CA TYR A 13 3.28 -21.35 -11.88
C TYR A 13 1.93 -21.50 -12.58
N LEU A 14 1.01 -22.21 -11.94
CA LEU A 14 -0.36 -22.35 -12.44
C LEU A 14 -1.10 -21.00 -12.45
N TYR A 15 -0.76 -20.16 -11.47
CA TYR A 15 -1.25 -18.79 -11.36
C TYR A 15 -0.04 -17.86 -11.21
N GLU A 16 0.15 -16.98 -12.15
CA GLU A 16 1.21 -15.96 -12.11
C GLU A 16 0.73 -14.75 -11.32
N LEU A 17 1.62 -14.16 -10.52
CA LEU A 17 1.31 -12.93 -9.77
C LEU A 17 1.12 -11.72 -10.69
N LEU A 18 1.75 -11.74 -11.84
CA LEU A 18 1.70 -10.68 -12.83
C LEU A 18 1.90 -11.27 -14.24
N GLU A 19 0.90 -11.11 -15.09
CA GLU A 19 0.98 -11.44 -16.50
C GLU A 19 0.94 -10.13 -17.30
N ASN A 20 1.90 -9.97 -18.22
CA ASN A 20 1.98 -8.79 -19.11
C ASN A 20 1.91 -7.44 -18.37
N GLY A 21 2.74 -7.27 -17.34
CA GLY A 21 2.73 -6.08 -16.48
C GLY A 21 3.03 -4.75 -17.18
N PHE A 22 3.62 -4.79 -18.39
CA PHE A 22 3.94 -3.61 -19.19
C PHE A 22 3.59 -3.83 -20.64
N SER A 23 2.89 -2.86 -21.23
CA SER A 23 2.64 -2.81 -22.68
C SER A 23 3.89 -2.35 -23.43
N LYS A 24 3.89 -2.47 -24.76
CA LYS A 24 4.96 -1.91 -25.58
C LYS A 24 5.02 -0.39 -25.45
N GLU A 25 3.88 0.25 -25.36
CA GLU A 25 3.72 1.69 -25.17
C GLU A 25 4.34 2.15 -23.84
N ASP A 26 4.12 1.41 -22.75
CA ASP A 26 4.72 1.70 -21.45
C ASP A 26 6.25 1.65 -21.50
N ILE A 27 6.80 0.66 -22.21
CA ILE A 27 8.24 0.52 -22.40
C ILE A 27 8.80 1.70 -23.19
N GLU A 28 8.14 2.12 -24.27
CA GLU A 28 8.59 3.26 -25.08
C GLU A 28 8.51 4.58 -24.32
N ILE A 29 7.49 4.78 -23.50
CA ILE A 29 7.41 5.93 -22.58
C ILE A 29 8.56 5.89 -21.57
N GLY A 30 8.85 4.74 -20.97
CA GLY A 30 9.98 4.56 -20.07
C GLY A 30 11.33 4.93 -20.72
N LYS A 31 11.59 4.47 -21.93
CA LYS A 31 12.78 4.83 -22.72
C LYS A 31 12.86 6.33 -22.96
N LYS A 32 11.74 6.98 -23.33
CA LYS A 32 11.67 8.42 -23.54
C LYS A 32 11.98 9.20 -22.29
N VAL A 33 11.46 8.77 -21.13
CA VAL A 33 11.76 9.40 -19.83
C VAL A 33 13.23 9.29 -19.49
N LEU A 34 13.82 8.10 -19.63
CA LEU A 34 15.27 7.89 -19.38
C LEU A 34 16.13 8.76 -20.29
N SER A 35 15.79 8.84 -21.58
CA SER A 35 16.52 9.65 -22.58
C SER A 35 16.43 11.14 -22.29
N SER A 36 15.37 11.60 -21.60
CA SER A 36 15.20 13.01 -21.21
C SER A 36 16.16 13.47 -20.11
N LYS A 37 16.84 12.55 -19.43
CA LYS A 37 17.69 12.79 -18.25
C LYS A 37 16.96 13.46 -17.06
N ARG A 38 15.64 13.58 -17.11
CA ARG A 38 14.78 14.12 -16.04
C ARG A 38 13.92 13.01 -15.46
N ILE A 39 14.52 12.22 -14.58
CA ILE A 39 13.93 10.98 -14.03
C ILE A 39 13.25 11.18 -12.66
N THR A 40 13.31 12.39 -12.08
CA THR A 40 12.71 12.68 -10.77
C THR A 40 11.86 13.93 -10.84
N MET A 41 10.77 13.99 -10.08
CA MET A 41 9.88 15.15 -9.92
C MET A 41 9.47 15.81 -11.24
N ALA A 42 9.36 15.02 -12.30
CA ALA A 42 9.14 15.49 -13.67
C ALA A 42 7.65 15.58 -14.00
N SER A 43 7.36 16.09 -15.20
CA SER A 43 5.99 16.33 -15.70
C SER A 43 5.13 15.06 -15.69
N TYR A 44 5.69 13.89 -15.99
CA TYR A 44 4.95 12.61 -15.96
C TYR A 44 4.39 12.30 -14.57
N THR A 45 5.20 12.46 -13.52
CA THR A 45 4.74 12.27 -12.13
C THR A 45 3.60 13.24 -11.80
N ARG A 46 3.78 14.53 -12.12
CA ARG A 46 2.76 15.54 -11.84
C ARG A 46 1.46 15.30 -12.61
N ASN A 47 1.54 14.92 -13.88
CA ASN A 47 0.36 14.60 -14.67
C ASN A 47 -0.35 13.38 -14.11
N PHE A 48 0.38 12.33 -13.73
CA PHE A 48 -0.19 11.17 -13.07
C PHE A 48 -0.92 11.54 -11.77
N GLU A 49 -0.33 12.37 -10.92
CA GLU A 49 -0.96 12.82 -9.66
C GLU A 49 -2.28 13.57 -9.92
N ILE A 50 -2.30 14.44 -10.93
CA ILE A 50 -3.51 15.18 -11.33
C ILE A 50 -4.59 14.24 -11.84
N ASP A 51 -4.25 13.35 -12.78
CA ASP A 51 -5.20 12.44 -13.40
C ASP A 51 -5.72 11.40 -12.40
N PHE A 52 -4.86 10.90 -11.53
CA PHE A 52 -5.24 9.97 -10.47
C PHE A 52 -6.18 10.64 -9.46
N ALA A 53 -5.85 11.85 -9.00
CA ALA A 53 -6.70 12.63 -8.10
C ALA A 53 -8.10 12.85 -8.70
N LYS A 54 -8.16 13.24 -9.98
CA LYS A 54 -9.42 13.41 -10.72
C LYS A 54 -10.20 12.10 -10.82
N LYS A 55 -9.55 10.99 -11.15
CA LYS A 55 -10.20 9.68 -11.31
C LYS A 55 -10.80 9.17 -9.99
N ILE A 56 -10.11 9.38 -8.87
CA ILE A 56 -10.56 8.94 -7.54
C ILE A 56 -11.53 9.95 -6.89
N GLY A 57 -11.67 11.17 -7.45
CA GLY A 57 -12.54 12.20 -6.92
C GLY A 57 -11.97 12.91 -5.68
N VAL A 58 -10.64 12.97 -5.55
CA VAL A 58 -9.96 13.68 -4.45
C VAL A 58 -9.27 14.95 -4.94
N LYS A 59 -9.00 15.88 -4.04
CA LYS A 59 -8.37 17.15 -4.41
C LYS A 59 -6.90 17.02 -4.81
N TYR A 60 -6.18 16.13 -4.14
CA TYR A 60 -4.75 15.92 -4.36
C TYR A 60 -4.41 14.44 -4.31
N ALA A 61 -3.43 14.04 -5.09
CA ALA A 61 -2.74 12.77 -4.98
C ALA A 61 -1.24 13.03 -4.94
N LEU A 62 -0.49 12.12 -4.33
CA LEU A 62 0.95 12.19 -4.24
C LEU A 62 1.53 10.83 -4.65
N MET A 63 2.40 10.86 -5.65
CA MET A 63 3.10 9.68 -6.13
C MET A 63 4.25 9.34 -5.18
N VAL A 64 4.37 8.06 -4.85
CA VAL A 64 5.48 7.49 -4.09
C VAL A 64 6.02 6.25 -4.81
N ASN A 65 7.19 5.79 -4.42
CA ASN A 65 7.88 4.69 -5.10
C ASN A 65 7.28 3.30 -4.86
N SER A 66 6.43 3.15 -3.85
CA SER A 66 5.79 1.85 -3.53
C SER A 66 4.56 2.02 -2.64
N GLY A 67 3.69 1.01 -2.59
CA GLY A 67 2.58 0.94 -1.64
C GLY A 67 3.04 0.96 -0.18
N SER A 68 4.20 0.38 0.11
CA SER A 68 4.79 0.44 1.46
C SER A 68 5.11 1.86 1.89
N SER A 69 5.70 2.65 1.00
CA SER A 69 5.96 4.08 1.24
C SER A 69 4.66 4.88 1.34
N ALA A 70 3.64 4.53 0.57
CA ALA A 70 2.32 5.15 0.66
C ALA A 70 1.69 4.93 2.04
N ASN A 71 1.71 3.68 2.55
CA ASN A 71 1.20 3.35 3.88
C ASN A 71 1.95 4.09 4.98
N LEU A 72 3.28 4.17 4.88
CA LEU A 72 4.10 4.91 5.82
C LEU A 72 3.73 6.39 5.83
N LEU A 73 3.70 7.03 4.67
CA LEU A 73 3.37 8.43 4.52
C LEU A 73 1.95 8.74 5.01
N ALA A 74 0.97 7.91 4.66
CA ALA A 74 -0.42 8.07 5.10
C ALA A 74 -0.54 8.00 6.63
N THR A 75 0.14 7.04 7.28
CA THR A 75 0.13 6.88 8.73
C THR A 75 0.71 8.13 9.43
N PHE A 76 1.88 8.60 8.98
CA PHE A 76 2.49 9.79 9.57
C PHE A 76 1.72 11.07 9.26
N ALA A 77 1.11 11.18 8.08
CA ALA A 77 0.22 12.30 7.75
C ALA A 77 -1.04 12.31 8.64
N ALA A 78 -1.61 11.15 8.93
CA ALA A 78 -2.75 11.02 9.86
C ALA A 78 -2.37 11.41 11.31
N GLY A 79 -1.12 11.19 11.69
CA GLY A 79 -0.56 11.62 12.97
C GLY A 79 -0.02 13.04 13.04
N ASN A 80 -0.10 13.81 11.95
CA ASN A 80 0.47 15.15 11.87
C ASN A 80 -0.08 16.07 12.96
N PRO A 81 0.79 16.74 13.76
CA PRO A 81 0.39 17.63 14.85
C PRO A 81 -0.55 18.78 14.47
N LEU A 82 -0.51 19.21 13.20
CA LEU A 82 -1.38 20.27 12.70
C LEU A 82 -2.84 19.83 12.49
N ARG A 83 -3.13 18.55 12.53
CA ARG A 83 -4.50 18.02 12.39
C ARG A 83 -5.23 18.09 13.73
N LYS A 84 -6.45 18.61 13.72
CA LYS A 84 -7.34 18.64 14.93
C LYS A 84 -7.64 17.23 15.43
N LYS A 85 -8.02 16.31 14.50
CA LYS A 85 -8.20 14.87 14.76
C LYS A 85 -7.02 14.13 14.16
N ARG A 86 -6.15 13.56 14.99
CA ARG A 86 -4.94 12.88 14.58
C ARG A 86 -4.69 11.63 15.41
N PHE A 87 -3.91 10.72 14.87
CA PHE A 87 -3.36 9.62 15.66
C PHE A 87 -2.38 10.14 16.71
N LYS A 88 -2.41 9.49 17.86
CA LYS A 88 -1.45 9.70 18.96
C LYS A 88 -0.71 8.40 19.25
N ARG A 89 0.51 8.49 19.74
CA ARG A 89 1.23 7.31 20.20
C ARG A 89 0.41 6.59 21.28
N GLY A 90 0.31 5.27 21.17
CA GLY A 90 -0.48 4.46 22.08
C GLY A 90 -1.94 4.25 21.65
N ASP A 91 -2.45 5.01 20.67
CA ASP A 91 -3.79 4.75 20.13
C ASP A 91 -3.87 3.35 19.52
N GLU A 92 -5.00 2.71 19.71
CA GLU A 92 -5.29 1.40 19.13
C GLU A 92 -5.87 1.55 17.73
N ILE A 93 -5.46 0.64 16.85
CA ILE A 93 -5.95 0.56 15.49
C ILE A 93 -6.29 -0.87 15.11
N LEU A 94 -7.49 -1.08 14.56
CA LEU A 94 -7.94 -2.39 14.10
C LEU A 94 -7.31 -2.70 12.74
N VAL A 95 -6.73 -3.89 12.61
CA VAL A 95 -6.07 -4.37 11.39
C VAL A 95 -6.48 -5.81 11.09
N PRO A 96 -6.65 -6.21 9.82
CA PRO A 96 -6.90 -7.61 9.49
C PRO A 96 -5.74 -8.49 9.95
N ALA A 97 -6.03 -9.69 10.49
CA ALA A 97 -5.00 -10.65 10.88
C ALA A 97 -4.23 -11.18 9.66
N LEU A 98 -4.89 -11.29 8.51
CA LEU A 98 -4.27 -11.62 7.24
C LEU A 98 -4.11 -10.36 6.39
N CYS A 99 -2.91 -9.82 6.33
CA CYS A 99 -2.57 -8.68 5.48
C CYS A 99 -1.07 -8.66 5.17
N TRP A 100 -0.69 -7.82 4.24
CA TRP A 100 0.72 -7.60 3.94
C TRP A 100 1.41 -6.88 5.11
N SER A 101 2.61 -7.32 5.47
CA SER A 101 3.36 -6.79 6.63
C SER A 101 3.52 -5.27 6.62
N THR A 102 3.65 -4.66 5.43
CA THR A 102 3.79 -3.21 5.30
C THR A 102 2.49 -2.43 5.53
N SER A 103 1.37 -3.10 5.75
CA SER A 103 0.14 -2.48 6.27
C SER A 103 0.20 -2.27 7.78
N ILE A 104 1.05 -3.01 8.49
CA ILE A 104 1.18 -2.98 9.96
C ILE A 104 2.40 -2.19 10.40
N TRP A 105 3.56 -2.39 9.77
CA TRP A 105 4.82 -1.76 10.18
C TRP A 105 4.75 -0.25 10.36
N PRO A 106 4.14 0.54 9.46
CA PRO A 106 4.00 1.98 9.63
C PRO A 106 3.24 2.38 10.88
N LEU A 107 2.22 1.58 11.26
CA LEU A 107 1.41 1.82 12.45
C LEU A 107 2.27 1.65 13.71
N VAL A 108 3.05 0.56 13.77
CA VAL A 108 3.98 0.27 14.89
C VAL A 108 5.09 1.32 14.94
N GLN A 109 5.66 1.70 13.80
CA GLN A 109 6.71 2.74 13.73
C GLN A 109 6.21 4.09 14.22
N PHE A 110 4.96 4.44 13.93
CA PHE A 110 4.34 5.65 14.48
C PHE A 110 4.10 5.55 15.99
N GLY A 111 4.00 4.33 16.54
CA GLY A 111 3.72 4.05 17.94
C GLY A 111 2.24 3.76 18.23
N LEU A 112 1.47 3.37 17.21
CA LEU A 112 0.12 2.82 17.40
C LEU A 112 0.19 1.38 17.90
N LYS A 113 -0.90 0.90 18.48
CA LYS A 113 -1.08 -0.47 18.96
C LYS A 113 -2.04 -1.23 18.04
N PRO A 114 -1.54 -2.04 17.08
CA PRO A 114 -2.41 -2.84 16.23
C PRO A 114 -3.21 -3.85 17.07
N LYS A 115 -4.52 -3.89 16.86
CA LYS A 115 -5.42 -4.94 17.34
C LYS A 115 -5.89 -5.75 16.15
N PHE A 116 -5.53 -7.01 16.11
CA PHE A 116 -5.87 -7.88 15.01
C PHE A 116 -7.34 -8.27 15.06
N VAL A 117 -7.99 -8.18 13.90
CA VAL A 117 -9.34 -8.67 13.64
C VAL A 117 -9.23 -9.89 12.77
N ASP A 118 -9.96 -10.94 13.11
CA ASP A 118 -9.94 -12.19 12.36
C ASP A 118 -10.49 -12.01 10.94
N ILE A 119 -10.23 -12.98 10.09
CA ILE A 119 -10.73 -13.03 8.71
C ILE A 119 -11.88 -14.03 8.59
N ASP A 120 -12.74 -13.80 7.62
CA ASP A 120 -13.70 -14.78 7.15
C ASP A 120 -13.00 -15.73 6.17
N ILE A 121 -13.01 -17.04 6.50
CA ILE A 121 -12.28 -18.06 5.73
C ILE A 121 -12.83 -18.23 4.30
N ASN A 122 -14.10 -17.91 4.06
CA ASN A 122 -14.72 -18.07 2.75
C ASN A 122 -14.40 -16.94 1.81
N THR A 123 -14.23 -15.72 2.35
CA THR A 123 -13.98 -14.51 1.55
C THR A 123 -12.54 -14.02 1.65
N LEU A 124 -11.77 -14.50 2.63
CA LEU A 124 -10.44 -14.03 3.02
C LEU A 124 -10.39 -12.53 3.36
N ASN A 125 -11.53 -11.91 3.55
CA ASN A 125 -11.66 -10.54 4.00
C ASN A 125 -11.82 -10.46 5.52
N ILE A 126 -11.79 -9.25 6.06
CA ILE A 126 -11.99 -9.00 7.50
C ILE A 126 -13.35 -9.55 7.97
N ASN A 127 -13.35 -10.27 9.10
CA ASN A 127 -14.56 -10.77 9.72
C ASN A 127 -15.31 -9.60 10.38
N ILE A 128 -16.48 -9.27 9.84
CA ILE A 128 -17.27 -8.11 10.28
C ILE A 128 -17.81 -8.28 11.69
N ASP A 129 -18.13 -9.49 12.13
CA ASP A 129 -18.67 -9.74 13.46
C ASP A 129 -17.58 -9.61 14.53
N ASP A 130 -16.37 -10.11 14.25
CA ASP A 130 -15.21 -9.90 15.13
C ASP A 130 -14.80 -8.42 15.18
N LEU A 131 -14.87 -7.73 14.04
CA LEU A 131 -14.64 -6.28 13.97
C LEU A 131 -15.61 -5.51 14.87
N LYS A 132 -16.93 -5.78 14.76
CA LYS A 132 -17.97 -5.14 15.59
C LYS A 132 -17.74 -5.43 17.06
N LYS A 133 -17.45 -6.68 17.42
CA LYS A 133 -17.17 -7.08 18.80
C LYS A 133 -16.01 -6.30 19.39
N LYS A 134 -14.88 -6.20 18.69
CA LYS A 134 -13.70 -5.49 19.15
C LYS A 134 -13.89 -3.96 19.19
N TYR A 135 -14.65 -3.41 18.25
CA TYR A 135 -15.01 -1.99 18.24
C TYR A 135 -15.95 -1.61 19.39
N LEU A 136 -16.98 -2.42 19.66
CA LEU A 136 -17.96 -2.18 20.73
C LEU A 136 -17.35 -2.37 22.13
N LEU A 137 -16.40 -3.27 22.31
CA LEU A 137 -15.68 -3.42 23.59
C LEU A 137 -14.95 -2.13 23.94
N LYS A 138 -14.36 -1.47 22.97
CA LYS A 138 -13.65 -0.18 23.19
C LYS A 138 -14.61 0.94 23.55
N LEU A 139 -15.83 0.98 23.00
CA LEU A 139 -16.84 1.98 23.38
C LEU A 139 -17.31 1.82 24.84
N LYS A 140 -17.36 0.59 25.36
CA LYS A 140 -17.75 0.33 26.76
C LYS A 140 -16.69 0.74 27.79
N GLU A 141 -15.44 0.89 27.37
CA GLU A 141 -14.37 1.40 28.26
C GLU A 141 -14.39 2.95 28.38
N PHE A 142 -15.19 3.64 27.59
CA PHE A 142 -15.33 5.10 27.57
C PHE A 142 -16.62 5.62 28.22
N PHE A 143 -17.49 4.72 28.68
CA PHE A 143 -18.71 5.02 29.46
C PHE A 143 -18.68 4.33 30.81
#